data_d7ae288ec96a66e371923300049b371e
#
_entry.id   d7ae288ec96a66e371923300049b371e
#
_cell.length_a   1.000
_cell.length_b   1.000
_cell.length_c   1.000
_cell.angle_alpha   90.00
_cell.angle_beta   90.00
_cell.angle_gamma   90.00
#
_symmetry.space_group_name_H-M   'P 1'
#
loop_
_entity.id
_entity.type
_entity.pdbx_description
1 polymer ?
#
loop_
_entity_poly.entity_id
_entity_poly.type
_entity_poly.pdbx_seq_one_letter_code
_entity_poly.pdbx_strand_id
1 'polypeptide(L)'
;MPKKEKVKYKTQKAKKVKYQEAKIQLFDYDQVTGTKKENKEKAKQQKKYQKQKLKELKEARKKEKQEEQEFELDLNINNNKAISNQKVKKKKRKIKGIVKFIIFILLISGIIAFLKSPFFTLQKINVKGNNKVKSSEIIKLSKIEINKNMFQKNLLFLNKNLKKNPYIKNASLKIASSSEIELDIEERVEKYYISASNKFYTIDNSGMILKESTIEPTNVIKLSMFKTELANIKVGEKLSESDIKDIEDISNIIKNY
;
A
#
# COMPACT_ATOMS: atom_id res chain seq x y z
N MET A 1 30.20 -43.49 -6.09
CA MET A 1 30.97 -42.26 -5.81
C MET A 1 31.13 -42.07 -4.31
N PRO A 2 32.33 -41.82 -3.76
CA PRO A 2 32.52 -41.57 -2.36
C PRO A 2 31.88 -40.26 -1.90
N LYS A 3 31.38 -40.22 -0.66
CA LYS A 3 30.63 -39.09 -0.08
C LYS A 3 31.31 -37.71 -0.25
N LYS A 4 32.62 -37.67 -0.25
CA LYS A 4 33.44 -36.44 -0.41
C LYS A 4 33.35 -35.84 -1.83
N GLU A 5 33.29 -36.66 -2.90
CA GLU A 5 33.13 -36.18 -4.27
C GLU A 5 31.73 -35.64 -4.53
N LYS A 6 30.68 -36.24 -3.95
CA LYS A 6 29.29 -35.77 -4.04
C LYS A 6 29.14 -34.39 -3.42
N VAL A 7 29.77 -34.14 -2.28
CA VAL A 7 29.75 -32.82 -1.61
C VAL A 7 30.46 -31.76 -2.45
N LYS A 8 31.63 -32.12 -3.04
CA LYS A 8 32.40 -31.22 -3.90
C LYS A 8 31.65 -30.82 -5.16
N TYR A 9 30.95 -31.77 -5.80
CA TYR A 9 30.11 -31.53 -6.96
C TYR A 9 28.90 -30.62 -6.63
N LYS A 10 28.19 -30.87 -5.52
CA LYS A 10 27.08 -30.02 -5.05
C LYS A 10 27.54 -28.60 -4.76
N THR A 11 28.70 -28.41 -4.16
CA THR A 11 29.24 -27.07 -3.84
C THR A 11 29.67 -26.30 -5.09
N GLN A 12 30.23 -26.97 -6.10
CA GLN A 12 30.62 -26.37 -7.36
C GLN A 12 29.37 -25.97 -8.21
N LYS A 13 28.36 -26.84 -8.23
CA LYS A 13 27.10 -26.60 -8.96
C LYS A 13 26.29 -25.44 -8.34
N ALA A 14 26.21 -25.38 -7.02
CA ALA A 14 25.57 -24.27 -6.28
C ALA A 14 26.30 -22.92 -6.49
N LYS A 15 27.66 -22.93 -6.56
CA LYS A 15 28.43 -21.73 -6.92
C LYS A 15 28.18 -21.27 -8.35
N LYS A 16 28.05 -22.21 -9.32
CA LYS A 16 27.78 -21.89 -10.73
C LYS A 16 26.38 -21.29 -10.91
N VAL A 17 25.36 -21.79 -10.21
CA VAL A 17 24.00 -21.24 -10.23
C VAL A 17 23.94 -19.84 -9.58
N LYS A 18 24.60 -19.64 -8.44
CA LYS A 18 24.71 -18.34 -7.80
C LYS A 18 25.42 -17.28 -8.66
N TYR A 19 26.45 -17.71 -9.39
CA TYR A 19 27.18 -16.86 -10.34
C TYR A 19 26.31 -16.45 -11.53
N GLN A 20 25.48 -17.35 -12.04
CA GLN A 20 24.51 -17.07 -13.11
C GLN A 20 23.40 -16.12 -12.64
N GLU A 21 22.92 -16.28 -11.41
CA GLU A 21 21.93 -15.38 -10.80
C GLU A 21 22.49 -13.97 -10.59
N ALA A 22 23.73 -13.87 -10.11
CA ALA A 22 24.42 -12.59 -9.96
C ALA A 22 24.65 -11.89 -11.30
N LYS A 23 24.96 -12.65 -12.38
CA LYS A 23 25.13 -12.11 -13.72
C LYS A 23 23.82 -11.59 -14.35
N ILE A 24 22.68 -12.15 -13.94
CA ILE A 24 21.35 -11.66 -14.37
C ILE A 24 20.97 -10.38 -13.63
N GLN A 25 21.43 -10.18 -12.39
CA GLN A 25 21.21 -8.95 -11.62
C GLN A 25 22.13 -7.79 -12.02
N LEU A 26 23.29 -8.09 -12.59
CA LEU A 26 24.34 -7.13 -13.00
C LEU A 26 24.24 -6.68 -14.47
N PHE A 27 23.17 -7.04 -15.18
CA PHE A 27 22.96 -6.52 -16.54
C PHE A 27 22.29 -5.15 -16.49
N ASP A 28 23.06 -4.18 -16.70
CA ASP A 28 23.18 -2.89 -16.16
C ASP A 28 22.52 -1.75 -16.95
N TYR A 29 22.38 -0.65 -16.26
CA TYR A 29 21.56 0.53 -16.49
C TYR A 29 22.30 1.61 -17.33
N ASP A 30 23.48 1.35 -17.87
CA ASP A 30 24.40 2.39 -18.32
C ASP A 30 24.50 2.69 -19.82
N GLN A 31 23.50 2.32 -20.65
CA GLN A 31 23.44 2.87 -22.03
C GLN A 31 22.02 3.10 -22.50
N VAL A 32 21.44 4.23 -22.13
CA VAL A 32 20.18 4.68 -22.70
C VAL A 32 20.33 6.04 -23.34
N THR A 33 20.75 6.03 -24.61
CA THR A 33 20.58 7.16 -25.52
C THR A 33 19.36 6.84 -26.42
N GLY A 34 18.20 7.40 -26.07
CA GLY A 34 16.97 7.22 -26.84
C GLY A 34 15.83 8.08 -26.31
N THR A 35 14.80 8.30 -27.12
CA THR A 35 13.63 9.09 -26.75
C THR A 35 12.83 8.40 -25.61
N LYS A 36 12.13 9.21 -24.81
CA LYS A 36 11.37 8.76 -23.61
C LYS A 36 10.37 7.62 -23.89
N LYS A 37 9.93 7.49 -25.14
CA LYS A 37 8.96 6.47 -25.60
C LYS A 37 9.66 5.14 -25.92
N GLU A 38 10.80 5.17 -26.58
CA GLU A 38 11.62 3.98 -26.88
C GLU A 38 12.20 3.34 -25.63
N ASN A 39 12.60 4.16 -24.66
CA ASN A 39 13.10 3.71 -23.37
C ASN A 39 12.04 2.99 -22.56
N LYS A 40 10.77 3.42 -22.66
CA LYS A 40 9.64 2.76 -21.99
C LYS A 40 9.29 1.39 -22.60
N GLU A 41 9.43 1.26 -23.92
CA GLU A 41 9.22 -0.04 -24.61
C GLU A 41 10.37 -1.02 -24.37
N LYS A 42 11.61 -0.55 -24.42
CA LYS A 42 12.81 -1.36 -24.12
C LYS A 42 12.75 -1.87 -22.67
N ALA A 43 12.35 -1.03 -21.71
CA ALA A 43 12.16 -1.43 -20.32
C ALA A 43 11.03 -2.47 -20.13
N LYS A 44 9.94 -2.38 -20.90
CA LYS A 44 8.88 -3.39 -20.89
C LYS A 44 9.33 -4.73 -21.48
N GLN A 45 10.06 -4.69 -22.60
CA GLN A 45 10.62 -5.90 -23.22
C GLN A 45 11.65 -6.57 -22.31
N GLN A 46 12.51 -5.79 -21.66
CA GLN A 46 13.51 -6.29 -20.73
C GLN A 46 12.88 -6.93 -19.49
N LYS A 47 11.84 -6.32 -18.91
CA LYS A 47 11.06 -6.93 -17.83
C LYS A 47 10.36 -8.23 -18.26
N LYS A 48 9.86 -8.29 -19.49
CA LYS A 48 9.24 -9.50 -20.05
C LYS A 48 10.26 -10.62 -20.24
N TYR A 49 11.44 -10.30 -20.77
CA TYR A 49 12.56 -11.21 -20.94
C TYR A 49 13.08 -11.74 -19.61
N GLN A 50 13.30 -10.87 -18.62
CA GLN A 50 13.72 -11.26 -17.26
C GLN A 50 12.69 -12.18 -16.59
N LYS A 51 11.40 -11.89 -16.76
CA LYS A 51 10.32 -12.72 -16.22
C LYS A 51 10.26 -14.10 -16.88
N GLN A 52 10.51 -14.16 -18.17
CA GLN A 52 10.57 -15.42 -18.94
C GLN A 52 11.79 -16.26 -18.54
N LYS A 53 12.96 -15.62 -18.44
CA LYS A 53 14.21 -16.25 -18.01
C LYS A 53 14.13 -16.77 -16.57
N LEU A 54 13.47 -16.01 -15.68
CA LEU A 54 13.22 -16.44 -14.30
C LEU A 54 12.25 -17.63 -14.22
N LYS A 55 11.29 -17.71 -15.16
CA LYS A 55 10.36 -18.85 -15.27
C LYS A 55 11.09 -20.11 -15.75
N GLU A 56 11.92 -19.98 -16.78
CA GLU A 56 12.77 -21.08 -17.28
C GLU A 56 13.71 -21.62 -16.19
N LEU A 57 14.36 -20.72 -15.41
CA LEU A 57 15.20 -21.10 -14.30
C LEU A 57 14.45 -21.83 -13.17
N LYS A 58 13.20 -21.40 -12.90
CA LYS A 58 12.36 -22.10 -11.93
C LYS A 58 11.90 -23.47 -12.40
N GLU A 59 11.62 -23.62 -13.70
CA GLU A 59 11.26 -24.90 -14.31
C GLU A 59 12.47 -25.85 -14.38
N ALA A 60 13.63 -25.33 -14.75
CA ALA A 60 14.87 -26.09 -14.71
C ALA A 60 15.21 -26.60 -13.30
N ARG A 61 15.06 -25.74 -12.26
CA ARG A 61 15.20 -26.15 -10.84
C ARG A 61 14.18 -27.21 -10.43
N LYS A 62 12.98 -27.15 -10.99
CA LYS A 62 11.94 -28.14 -10.69
C LYS A 62 12.27 -29.49 -11.29
N LYS A 63 12.77 -29.53 -12.54
CA LYS A 63 13.25 -30.73 -13.21
C LYS A 63 14.46 -31.33 -12.49
N GLU A 64 15.43 -30.50 -12.14
CA GLU A 64 16.64 -30.94 -11.38
C GLU A 64 16.28 -31.56 -10.02
N LYS A 65 15.28 -31.01 -9.31
CA LYS A 65 14.77 -31.59 -8.08
C LYS A 65 14.03 -32.92 -8.29
N GLN A 66 13.35 -33.07 -9.42
CA GLN A 66 12.67 -34.32 -9.77
C GLN A 66 13.69 -35.41 -10.14
N GLU A 67 14.70 -35.08 -10.93
CA GLU A 67 15.80 -35.99 -11.26
C GLU A 67 16.63 -36.41 -10.03
N GLU A 68 16.87 -35.46 -9.07
CA GLU A 68 17.50 -35.79 -7.78
C GLU A 68 16.61 -36.74 -6.95
N GLN A 69 15.30 -36.56 -6.98
CA GLN A 69 14.36 -37.44 -6.27
C GLN A 69 14.27 -38.83 -6.90
N GLU A 70 14.24 -38.93 -8.23
CA GLU A 70 14.28 -40.20 -8.94
C GLU A 70 15.59 -40.96 -8.69
N PHE A 71 16.71 -40.26 -8.76
CA PHE A 71 18.03 -40.86 -8.45
C PHE A 71 18.16 -41.33 -6.99
N GLU A 72 17.58 -40.60 -6.02
CA GLU A 72 17.51 -41.04 -4.62
C GLU A 72 16.55 -42.23 -4.44
N LEU A 73 15.48 -42.32 -5.23
CA LEU A 73 14.60 -43.50 -5.23
C LEU A 73 15.33 -44.76 -5.73
N ASP A 74 16.07 -44.66 -6.84
CA ASP A 74 16.82 -45.77 -7.41
C ASP A 74 17.94 -46.27 -6.49
N LEU A 75 18.58 -45.36 -5.76
CA LEU A 75 19.56 -45.75 -4.73
C LEU A 75 18.93 -46.43 -3.50
N ASN A 76 17.66 -46.10 -3.20
CA ASN A 76 16.92 -46.71 -2.07
C ASN A 76 16.37 -48.10 -2.39
N ILE A 77 16.08 -48.39 -3.66
CA ILE A 77 15.59 -49.71 -4.08
C ILE A 77 16.67 -50.78 -3.85
N ASN A 78 17.95 -50.44 -4.06
CA ASN A 78 19.06 -51.37 -3.83
C ASN A 78 19.47 -51.55 -2.36
N ASN A 79 19.03 -50.66 -1.45
CA ASN A 79 19.32 -50.77 -0.01
C ASN A 79 18.18 -51.34 0.84
N ASN A 80 17.01 -51.64 0.23
CA ASN A 80 15.79 -52.01 0.96
C ASN A 80 15.70 -53.46 1.43
N LYS A 81 16.80 -54.25 1.41
CA LYS A 81 16.85 -55.57 2.09
C LYS A 81 17.29 -55.51 3.55
N ALA A 82 17.66 -54.33 4.11
CA ALA A 82 18.23 -54.22 5.46
C ALA A 82 17.49 -53.30 6.45
N ILE A 83 16.35 -52.67 6.10
CA ILE A 83 15.77 -51.69 7.03
C ILE A 83 14.24 -51.86 7.13
N SER A 84 13.79 -52.90 7.84
CA SER A 84 12.39 -53.08 8.23
C SER A 84 11.97 -52.34 9.53
N ASN A 85 12.91 -51.66 10.21
CA ASN A 85 12.63 -51.14 11.56
C ASN A 85 12.68 -49.60 11.73
N GLN A 86 12.69 -48.79 10.67
CA GLN A 86 12.71 -47.32 10.82
C GLN A 86 11.46 -46.58 10.32
N LYS A 87 10.41 -47.28 9.88
CA LYS A 87 9.19 -46.64 9.31
C LYS A 87 8.29 -45.94 10.32
N VAL A 88 8.42 -46.10 11.61
CA VAL A 88 7.48 -45.56 12.60
C VAL A 88 7.81 -44.13 13.05
N LYS A 89 9.07 -43.68 12.96
CA LYS A 89 9.48 -42.36 13.49
C LYS A 89 9.16 -41.16 12.54
N LYS A 90 9.11 -41.34 11.23
CA LYS A 90 8.89 -40.24 10.27
C LYS A 90 7.40 -39.77 10.17
N LYS A 91 6.42 -40.68 10.42
CA LYS A 91 4.99 -40.36 10.39
C LYS A 91 4.57 -39.40 11.51
N LYS A 92 5.17 -39.53 12.71
CA LYS A 92 4.86 -38.68 13.87
C LYS A 92 5.29 -37.21 13.73
N ARG A 93 6.33 -36.87 12.93
CA ARG A 93 6.78 -35.48 12.72
C ARG A 93 5.87 -34.70 11.79
N LYS A 94 5.35 -35.32 10.72
CA LYS A 94 4.38 -34.68 9.80
C LYS A 94 3.05 -34.38 10.49
N ILE A 95 2.57 -35.32 11.32
CA ILE A 95 1.33 -35.14 12.09
C ILE A 95 1.46 -33.96 13.06
N LYS A 96 2.61 -33.81 13.74
CA LYS A 96 2.84 -32.65 14.63
C LYS A 96 2.82 -31.30 13.90
N GLY A 97 3.29 -31.23 12.64
CA GLY A 97 3.22 -30.02 11.80
C GLY A 97 1.79 -29.68 11.42
N ILE A 98 1.02 -30.69 11.00
CA ILE A 98 -0.40 -30.51 10.62
C ILE A 98 -1.24 -30.09 11.85
N VAL A 99 -1.01 -30.70 13.01
CA VAL A 99 -1.70 -30.33 14.26
C VAL A 99 -1.40 -28.86 14.64
N LYS A 100 -0.13 -28.44 14.56
CA LYS A 100 0.23 -27.03 14.81
C LYS A 100 -0.45 -26.08 13.83
N PHE A 101 -0.55 -26.46 12.55
CA PHE A 101 -1.22 -25.66 11.54
C PHE A 101 -2.75 -25.57 11.78
N ILE A 102 -3.37 -26.66 12.18
CA ILE A 102 -4.80 -26.67 12.57
C ILE A 102 -5.03 -25.78 13.80
N ILE A 103 -4.17 -25.89 14.82
CA ILE A 103 -4.26 -25.03 16.02
C ILE A 103 -4.10 -23.57 15.64
N PHE A 104 -3.18 -23.23 14.73
CA PHE A 104 -2.99 -21.89 14.22
C PHE A 104 -4.23 -21.34 13.49
N ILE A 105 -4.86 -22.17 12.64
CA ILE A 105 -6.12 -21.81 11.96
C ILE A 105 -7.25 -21.59 12.98
N LEU A 106 -7.37 -22.48 13.96
CA LEU A 106 -8.38 -22.36 15.02
C LEU A 106 -8.17 -21.08 15.84
N LEU A 107 -6.93 -20.74 16.14
CA LEU A 107 -6.60 -19.51 16.87
C LEU A 107 -6.99 -18.26 16.06
N ILE A 108 -6.63 -18.21 14.78
CA ILE A 108 -7.02 -17.11 13.89
C ILE A 108 -8.56 -17.03 13.77
N SER A 109 -9.22 -18.18 13.58
CA SER A 109 -10.68 -18.25 13.51
C SER A 109 -11.34 -17.74 14.79
N GLY A 110 -10.78 -18.07 15.95
CA GLY A 110 -11.22 -17.58 17.25
C GLY A 110 -11.08 -16.06 17.37
N ILE A 111 -9.95 -15.49 16.95
CA ILE A 111 -9.73 -14.04 16.93
C ILE A 111 -10.75 -13.36 16.02
N ILE A 112 -10.97 -13.87 14.81
CA ILE A 112 -11.96 -13.30 13.87
C ILE A 112 -13.37 -13.38 14.46
N ALA A 113 -13.74 -14.49 15.07
CA ALA A 113 -15.03 -14.64 15.72
C ALA A 113 -15.21 -13.66 16.90
N PHE A 114 -14.17 -13.49 17.70
CA PHE A 114 -14.15 -12.52 18.79
C PHE A 114 -14.33 -11.08 18.29
N LEU A 115 -13.57 -10.67 17.26
CA LEU A 115 -13.69 -9.34 16.67
C LEU A 115 -15.06 -9.06 16.02
N LYS A 116 -15.74 -10.12 15.56
CA LYS A 116 -17.12 -10.01 15.03
C LYS A 116 -18.20 -10.09 16.09
N SER A 117 -17.85 -10.30 17.35
CA SER A 117 -18.82 -10.41 18.44
C SER A 117 -19.60 -9.10 18.64
N PRO A 118 -20.81 -9.14 19.23
CA PRO A 118 -21.59 -7.97 19.58
C PRO A 118 -20.89 -7.02 20.56
N PHE A 119 -19.85 -7.48 21.26
CA PHE A 119 -19.02 -6.68 22.14
C PHE A 119 -18.35 -5.48 21.42
N PHE A 120 -18.08 -5.61 20.12
CA PHE A 120 -17.52 -4.56 19.27
C PHE A 120 -18.58 -3.86 18.41
N THR A 121 -19.82 -3.79 18.89
CA THR A 121 -20.87 -3.02 18.23
C THR A 121 -20.68 -1.53 18.50
N LEU A 122 -20.45 -0.76 17.42
CA LEU A 122 -20.24 0.69 17.50
C LEU A 122 -21.55 1.39 17.93
N GLN A 123 -21.47 2.10 19.04
CA GLN A 123 -22.60 2.86 19.60
C GLN A 123 -22.41 4.36 19.45
N LYS A 124 -21.15 4.85 19.46
CA LYS A 124 -20.87 6.27 19.46
C LYS A 124 -19.68 6.62 18.58
N ILE A 125 -19.82 7.74 17.87
CA ILE A 125 -18.77 8.36 17.07
C ILE A 125 -18.55 9.78 17.62
N ASN A 126 -17.37 10.05 18.15
CA ASN A 126 -16.95 11.35 18.58
C ASN A 126 -16.14 12.01 17.47
N VAL A 127 -16.48 13.25 17.09
CA VAL A 127 -15.71 14.00 16.10
C VAL A 127 -15.01 15.14 16.83
N LYS A 128 -13.71 15.29 16.57
CA LYS A 128 -12.86 16.35 17.13
C LYS A 128 -12.07 17.05 16.03
N GLY A 129 -11.64 18.29 16.32
CA GLY A 129 -10.82 19.08 15.39
C GLY A 129 -11.60 19.73 14.25
N ASN A 130 -12.90 19.48 14.16
CA ASN A 130 -13.76 20.14 13.20
C ASN A 130 -14.25 21.50 13.74
N ASN A 131 -14.25 22.49 12.89
CA ASN A 131 -14.73 23.85 13.18
C ASN A 131 -15.75 24.30 12.11
N LYS A 132 -15.41 24.18 10.86
CA LYS A 132 -16.19 24.64 9.71
C LYS A 132 -17.16 23.57 9.20
N VAL A 133 -16.72 22.31 9.17
CA VAL A 133 -17.54 21.17 8.73
C VAL A 133 -18.30 20.59 9.91
N LYS A 134 -19.61 20.48 9.80
CA LYS A 134 -20.44 19.94 10.88
C LYS A 134 -20.10 18.46 11.16
N SER A 135 -20.10 18.05 12.42
CA SER A 135 -19.84 16.66 12.81
C SER A 135 -20.80 15.67 12.14
N SER A 136 -22.08 16.06 11.96
CA SER A 136 -23.06 15.23 11.25
C SER A 136 -22.70 14.97 9.78
N GLU A 137 -22.11 15.95 9.10
CA GLU A 137 -21.64 15.82 7.72
C GLU A 137 -20.40 14.91 7.66
N ILE A 138 -19.47 15.08 8.59
CA ILE A 138 -18.28 14.23 8.71
C ILE A 138 -18.68 12.77 8.92
N ILE A 139 -19.61 12.50 9.84
CA ILE A 139 -20.12 11.14 10.09
C ILE A 139 -20.77 10.57 8.81
N LYS A 140 -21.59 11.38 8.11
CA LYS A 140 -22.22 10.96 6.84
C LYS A 140 -21.19 10.64 5.77
N LEU A 141 -20.19 11.49 5.58
CA LEU A 141 -19.11 11.28 4.60
C LEU A 141 -18.22 10.07 4.94
N SER A 142 -18.01 9.82 6.21
CA SER A 142 -17.22 8.65 6.68
C SER A 142 -17.82 7.31 6.25
N LYS A 143 -19.15 7.28 6.04
CA LYS A 143 -19.95 6.08 5.78
C LYS A 143 -19.83 5.03 6.90
N ILE A 144 -19.48 5.45 8.10
CA ILE A 144 -19.44 4.58 9.27
C ILE A 144 -20.87 4.48 9.82
N GLU A 145 -21.32 3.25 10.05
CA GLU A 145 -22.66 2.97 10.53
C GLU A 145 -22.64 2.63 12.02
N ILE A 146 -23.49 3.30 12.79
CA ILE A 146 -23.78 2.96 14.19
C ILE A 146 -24.59 1.67 14.24
N ASN A 147 -24.51 0.93 15.33
CA ASN A 147 -25.13 -0.39 15.53
C ASN A 147 -24.59 -1.49 14.60
N LYS A 148 -23.46 -1.26 13.98
CA LYS A 148 -22.68 -2.26 13.24
C LYS A 148 -21.38 -2.57 13.97
N ASN A 149 -20.73 -3.65 13.57
CA ASN A 149 -19.41 -3.97 14.13
C ASN A 149 -18.43 -2.83 13.84
N MET A 150 -17.62 -2.44 14.85
CA MET A 150 -16.70 -1.31 14.71
C MET A 150 -15.58 -1.53 13.67
N PHE A 151 -15.25 -2.79 13.34
CA PHE A 151 -14.26 -3.13 12.30
C PHE A 151 -14.87 -3.19 10.90
N GLN A 152 -15.66 -2.16 10.55
CA GLN A 152 -16.34 -2.04 9.25
C GLN A 152 -15.31 -1.79 8.13
N LYS A 153 -15.59 -2.29 6.94
CA LYS A 153 -14.76 -2.05 5.74
C LYS A 153 -14.58 -0.57 5.42
N ASN A 154 -15.56 0.26 5.78
CA ASN A 154 -15.54 1.70 5.51
C ASN A 154 -14.40 2.43 6.21
N LEU A 155 -13.89 1.89 7.33
CA LEU A 155 -12.72 2.45 8.04
C LEU A 155 -11.47 2.50 7.16
N LEU A 156 -11.29 1.52 6.27
CA LEU A 156 -10.15 1.48 5.35
C LEU A 156 -10.16 2.63 4.32
N PHE A 157 -11.33 3.17 4.04
CA PHE A 157 -11.53 4.24 3.07
C PHE A 157 -11.87 5.59 3.71
N LEU A 158 -11.74 5.69 5.02
CA LEU A 158 -12.14 6.87 5.80
C LEU A 158 -11.54 8.17 5.21
N ASN A 159 -10.24 8.25 5.10
CA ASN A 159 -9.56 9.43 4.57
C ASN A 159 -10.02 9.78 3.15
N LYS A 160 -10.15 8.78 2.28
CA LYS A 160 -10.63 8.98 0.90
C LYS A 160 -12.06 9.51 0.88
N ASN A 161 -12.92 9.02 1.76
CA ASN A 161 -14.31 9.45 1.82
C ASN A 161 -14.45 10.87 2.38
N LEU A 162 -13.72 11.18 3.44
CA LEU A 162 -13.78 12.49 4.09
C LEU A 162 -13.14 13.59 3.25
N LYS A 163 -12.04 13.30 2.53
CA LYS A 163 -11.41 14.24 1.58
C LYS A 163 -12.27 14.61 0.36
N LYS A 164 -13.47 14.05 0.22
CA LYS A 164 -14.47 14.56 -0.75
C LYS A 164 -14.99 15.93 -0.36
N ASN A 165 -14.97 16.29 0.92
CA ASN A 165 -15.18 17.66 1.34
C ASN A 165 -13.81 18.38 1.29
N PRO A 166 -13.67 19.45 0.47
CA PRO A 166 -12.40 20.16 0.27
C PRO A 166 -11.82 20.75 1.55
N TYR A 167 -12.66 21.05 2.54
CA TYR A 167 -12.20 21.56 3.83
C TYR A 167 -11.49 20.51 4.68
N ILE A 168 -11.65 19.22 4.41
CA ILE A 168 -10.98 18.17 5.17
C ILE A 168 -9.60 17.89 4.58
N LYS A 169 -8.55 18.31 5.28
CA LYS A 169 -7.16 18.07 4.91
C LYS A 169 -6.73 16.65 5.24
N ASN A 170 -7.03 16.22 6.47
CA ASN A 170 -6.70 14.88 6.94
C ASN A 170 -7.72 14.42 7.99
N ALA A 171 -7.83 13.10 8.15
CA ALA A 171 -8.63 12.50 9.19
C ALA A 171 -7.94 11.26 9.73
N SER A 172 -7.92 11.11 11.04
CA SER A 172 -7.45 9.92 11.72
C SER A 172 -8.56 9.33 12.58
N LEU A 173 -8.48 8.02 12.81
CA LEU A 173 -9.43 7.29 13.64
C LEU A 173 -8.70 6.71 14.84
N LYS A 174 -9.26 6.91 16.02
CA LYS A 174 -8.83 6.29 17.26
C LYS A 174 -9.97 5.44 17.83
N ILE A 175 -9.65 4.28 18.35
CA ILE A 175 -10.59 3.46 19.10
C ILE A 175 -10.56 3.95 20.54
N ALA A 176 -11.67 4.55 21.00
CA ALA A 176 -11.79 5.06 22.37
C ALA A 176 -12.23 3.95 23.34
N SER A 177 -13.10 3.04 22.91
CA SER A 177 -13.52 1.85 23.67
C SER A 177 -13.99 0.74 22.73
N SER A 178 -14.50 -0.35 23.27
CA SER A 178 -15.10 -1.46 22.47
C SER A 178 -16.33 -1.06 21.67
N SER A 179 -16.95 0.08 22.00
CA SER A 179 -18.20 0.57 21.37
C SER A 179 -18.11 2.03 20.90
N GLU A 180 -16.97 2.70 21.08
CA GLU A 180 -16.81 4.10 20.71
C GLU A 180 -15.55 4.31 19.88
N ILE A 181 -15.67 5.14 18.85
CA ILE A 181 -14.55 5.63 18.05
C ILE A 181 -14.49 7.15 18.11
N GLU A 182 -13.30 7.68 17.94
CA GLU A 182 -13.01 9.09 17.83
C GLU A 182 -12.43 9.38 16.43
N LEU A 183 -13.00 10.35 15.74
CA LEU A 183 -12.51 10.87 14.48
C LEU A 183 -11.82 12.21 14.76
N ASP A 184 -10.50 12.24 14.60
CA ASP A 184 -9.72 13.49 14.66
C ASP A 184 -9.63 14.05 13.24
N ILE A 185 -10.15 15.26 13.07
CA ILE A 185 -10.24 15.95 11.78
C ILE A 185 -9.25 17.11 11.77
N GLU A 186 -8.46 17.20 10.73
CA GLU A 186 -7.67 18.36 10.40
C GLU A 186 -8.34 19.11 9.27
N GLU A 187 -8.87 20.31 9.54
CA GLU A 187 -9.51 21.16 8.54
C GLU A 187 -8.49 22.07 7.85
N ARG A 188 -8.81 22.42 6.60
CA ARG A 188 -8.11 23.45 5.84
C ARG A 188 -8.66 24.82 6.23
N VAL A 189 -7.78 25.80 6.22
CA VAL A 189 -8.13 27.20 6.54
C VAL A 189 -8.05 28.03 5.26
N GLU A 190 -9.08 28.79 4.98
CA GLU A 190 -9.09 29.79 3.90
C GLU A 190 -8.03 30.85 4.20
N LYS A 191 -7.10 31.06 3.28
CA LYS A 191 -5.99 32.03 3.42
C LYS A 191 -5.97 33.00 2.26
N TYR A 192 -6.29 32.53 1.08
CA TYR A 192 -6.21 33.27 -0.16
C TYR A 192 -7.51 33.16 -0.93
N TYR A 193 -7.74 34.09 -1.89
CA TYR A 193 -8.77 33.95 -2.88
C TYR A 193 -8.31 34.46 -4.24
N ILE A 194 -8.92 33.90 -5.28
CA ILE A 194 -8.82 34.37 -6.66
C ILE A 194 -10.20 34.78 -7.17
N SER A 195 -10.20 35.70 -8.13
CA SER A 195 -11.43 36.10 -8.84
C SER A 195 -11.35 35.60 -10.27
N ALA A 196 -12.34 34.81 -10.69
CA ALA A 196 -12.43 34.26 -12.03
C ALA A 196 -13.89 34.15 -12.46
N SER A 197 -14.20 34.56 -13.69
CA SER A 197 -15.55 34.45 -14.27
C SER A 197 -16.69 35.02 -13.37
N ASN A 198 -16.46 36.18 -12.78
CA ASN A 198 -17.41 36.86 -11.84
C ASN A 198 -17.68 36.02 -10.56
N LYS A 199 -16.81 35.14 -10.20
CA LYS A 199 -16.84 34.32 -8.97
C LYS A 199 -15.57 34.47 -8.20
N PHE A 200 -15.65 34.17 -6.91
CA PHE A 200 -14.54 34.19 -5.99
C PHE A 200 -14.31 32.75 -5.50
N TYR A 201 -13.06 32.31 -5.51
CA TYR A 201 -12.65 30.99 -5.07
C TYR A 201 -11.68 31.12 -3.90
N THR A 202 -12.05 30.62 -2.74
CA THR A 202 -11.15 30.62 -1.58
C THR A 202 -10.24 29.41 -1.60
N ILE A 203 -8.99 29.61 -1.17
CA ILE A 203 -7.87 28.67 -1.34
C ILE A 203 -7.11 28.58 -0.02
N ASP A 204 -6.60 27.39 0.32
CA ASP A 204 -5.71 27.19 1.45
C ASP A 204 -4.23 27.40 1.09
N ASN A 205 -3.33 27.27 2.07
CA ASN A 205 -1.88 27.39 1.88
C ASN A 205 -1.29 26.36 0.91
N SER A 206 -2.00 25.26 0.63
CA SER A 206 -1.53 24.19 -0.28
C SER A 206 -2.07 24.33 -1.70
N GLY A 207 -2.72 25.46 -2.01
CA GLY A 207 -3.34 25.68 -3.31
C GLY A 207 -4.65 24.91 -3.53
N MET A 208 -5.25 24.34 -2.49
CA MET A 208 -6.53 23.64 -2.60
C MET A 208 -7.68 24.62 -2.65
N ILE A 209 -8.54 24.52 -3.66
CA ILE A 209 -9.73 25.34 -3.82
C ILE A 209 -10.83 24.80 -2.90
N LEU A 210 -11.25 25.60 -1.91
CA LEU A 210 -12.13 25.17 -0.82
C LEU A 210 -13.59 25.50 -1.10
N LYS A 211 -13.86 26.69 -1.63
CA LYS A 211 -15.22 27.22 -1.81
C LYS A 211 -15.30 28.14 -3.01
N GLU A 212 -16.44 28.11 -3.69
CA GLU A 212 -16.87 29.08 -4.68
C GLU A 212 -17.92 30.01 -4.06
N SER A 213 -17.88 31.30 -4.37
CA SER A 213 -18.82 32.33 -3.90
C SER A 213 -19.03 33.38 -4.96
N THR A 214 -20.20 34.02 -4.96
CA THR A 214 -20.50 35.24 -5.73
C THR A 214 -20.20 36.51 -4.94
N ILE A 215 -19.95 36.38 -3.64
CA ILE A 215 -19.61 37.48 -2.72
C ILE A 215 -18.12 37.44 -2.47
N GLU A 216 -17.45 38.58 -2.59
CA GLU A 216 -16.03 38.72 -2.30
C GLU A 216 -15.74 38.36 -0.83
N PRO A 217 -14.82 37.42 -0.58
CA PRO A 217 -14.52 37.04 0.77
C PRO A 217 -13.72 38.15 1.49
N THR A 218 -14.03 38.32 2.77
CA THR A 218 -13.30 39.21 3.68
C THR A 218 -12.29 38.41 4.49
N ASN A 219 -11.25 39.06 5.01
CA ASN A 219 -10.22 38.45 5.88
C ASN A 219 -9.35 37.37 5.23
N VAL A 220 -9.24 37.36 3.92
CA VAL A 220 -8.35 36.48 3.14
C VAL A 220 -7.60 37.30 2.09
N ILE A 221 -6.41 36.87 1.70
CA ILE A 221 -5.51 37.61 0.82
C ILE A 221 -5.91 37.38 -0.64
N LYS A 222 -6.07 38.44 -1.41
CA LYS A 222 -6.33 38.35 -2.85
C LYS A 222 -5.05 37.98 -3.60
N LEU A 223 -5.13 36.95 -4.42
CA LEU A 223 -4.08 36.63 -5.40
C LEU A 223 -4.49 37.26 -6.74
N SER A 224 -3.76 38.30 -7.15
CA SER A 224 -4.10 39.09 -8.35
C SER A 224 -3.57 38.48 -9.64
N MET A 225 -2.51 37.68 -9.58
CA MET A 225 -1.93 36.96 -10.72
C MET A 225 -1.85 35.45 -10.41
N PHE A 226 -2.39 34.64 -11.30
CA PHE A 226 -2.31 33.19 -11.23
C PHE A 226 -2.25 32.62 -12.66
N LYS A 227 -1.63 31.43 -12.81
CA LYS A 227 -1.38 30.77 -14.10
C LYS A 227 -2.33 29.60 -14.36
N THR A 228 -3.09 29.19 -13.35
CA THR A 228 -4.11 28.14 -13.50
C THR A 228 -5.16 28.58 -14.52
N GLU A 229 -5.41 27.75 -15.51
CA GLU A 229 -6.45 27.98 -16.50
C GLU A 229 -7.83 28.05 -15.84
N LEU A 230 -8.66 29.01 -16.27
CA LEU A 230 -10.02 29.23 -15.71
C LEU A 230 -10.89 27.97 -15.78
N ALA A 231 -10.74 27.15 -16.81
CA ALA A 231 -11.47 25.89 -16.96
C ALA A 231 -11.13 24.85 -15.88
N ASN A 232 -9.96 24.97 -15.25
CA ASN A 232 -9.44 24.05 -14.23
C ASN A 232 -9.73 24.55 -12.80
N ILE A 233 -10.40 25.69 -12.64
CA ILE A 233 -10.75 26.22 -11.32
C ILE A 233 -12.04 25.55 -10.85
N LYS A 234 -11.90 24.50 -10.05
CA LYS A 234 -13.02 23.75 -9.46
C LYS A 234 -12.79 23.50 -7.98
N VAL A 235 -13.87 23.58 -7.21
CA VAL A 235 -13.84 23.26 -5.78
C VAL A 235 -13.39 21.80 -5.57
N GLY A 236 -12.42 21.60 -4.71
CA GLY A 236 -11.83 20.29 -4.44
C GLY A 236 -10.62 19.93 -5.33
N GLU A 237 -10.23 20.80 -6.25
CA GLU A 237 -9.02 20.66 -7.06
C GLU A 237 -7.94 21.65 -6.59
N LYS A 238 -6.69 21.38 -6.97
CA LYS A 238 -5.56 22.27 -6.66
C LYS A 238 -5.29 23.20 -7.83
N LEU A 239 -4.75 24.36 -7.52
CA LEU A 239 -4.12 25.25 -8.50
C LEU A 239 -2.94 24.57 -9.18
N SER A 240 -2.40 25.20 -10.24
CA SER A 240 -1.19 24.76 -10.91
C SER A 240 0.02 24.71 -9.95
N GLU A 241 1.00 23.87 -10.24
CA GLU A 241 2.21 23.76 -9.40
C GLU A 241 2.95 25.09 -9.30
N SER A 242 2.93 25.91 -10.36
CA SER A 242 3.54 27.25 -10.33
C SER A 242 2.82 28.20 -9.37
N ASP A 243 1.48 28.18 -9.35
CA ASP A 243 0.70 29.02 -8.43
C ASP A 243 0.84 28.56 -6.99
N ILE A 244 0.96 27.24 -6.76
CA ILE A 244 1.21 26.68 -5.43
C ILE A 244 2.57 27.16 -4.91
N LYS A 245 3.61 27.18 -5.76
CA LYS A 245 4.92 27.67 -5.37
C LYS A 245 4.89 29.17 -5.02
N ASP A 246 4.20 29.97 -5.82
CA ASP A 246 4.04 31.41 -5.55
C ASP A 246 3.30 31.64 -4.20
N ILE A 247 2.31 30.79 -3.86
CA ILE A 247 1.61 30.80 -2.56
C ILE A 247 2.57 30.44 -1.41
N GLU A 248 3.40 29.44 -1.59
CA GLU A 248 4.37 29.01 -0.57
C GLU A 248 5.41 30.13 -0.31
N ASP A 249 5.90 30.78 -1.33
CA ASP A 249 6.83 31.90 -1.23
C ASP A 249 6.19 33.09 -0.48
N ILE A 250 4.96 33.46 -0.82
CA ILE A 250 4.17 34.48 -0.10
C ILE A 250 3.96 34.09 1.36
N SER A 251 3.59 32.84 1.63
CA SER A 251 3.37 32.33 2.97
C SER A 251 4.63 32.39 3.85
N ASN A 252 5.78 32.12 3.24
CA ASN A 252 7.09 32.19 3.92
C ASN A 252 7.47 33.63 4.24
N ILE A 253 7.21 34.56 3.33
CA ILE A 253 7.44 36.00 3.57
C ILE A 253 6.58 36.46 4.75
N ILE A 254 5.28 36.15 4.76
CA ILE A 254 4.33 36.56 5.83
C ILE A 254 4.70 35.98 7.19
N LYS A 255 5.29 34.80 7.28
CA LYS A 255 5.71 34.18 8.54
C LYS A 255 6.95 34.81 9.14
N ASN A 256 7.77 35.45 8.36
CA ASN A 256 9.04 36.05 8.77
C ASN A 256 8.90 37.52 9.19
N TYR A 257 7.70 38.07 9.10
CA TYR A 257 7.32 39.40 9.59
C TYR A 257 6.33 39.26 10.76
#